data_29d3f7ddc79a6c357c09b3a7179285fa
#
_entry.id   29d3f7ddc79a6c357c09b3a7179285fa
#
_cell.length_a   1.000
_cell.length_b   1.000
_cell.length_c   1.000
_cell.angle_alpha   90.00
_cell.angle_beta   90.00
_cell.angle_gamma   90.00
#
_symmetry.space_group_name_H-M   'P 1'
#
loop_
_entity.id
_entity.type
_entity.pdbx_description
1 polymer ?
#
loop_
_entity_poly.entity_id
_entity_poly.type
_entity_poly.pdbx_seq_one_letter_code
_entity_poly.pdbx_strand_id
1 'polypeptide(L)'
;TPEAGGNSTYEYKPGCVYATFVADVTVPDGMIVAPGATFTKTWRIKNSGSCKWDPSFAMVFFSGDKMSEQTSFPLPRTVYPGQEVDVSVVLTAPLANGKYASEWRLALPVGTAGVGPADNNLTVHVEVANKPETAFAVTSVVYGPVVRNPQKGCSDKGATYTFTATITVNGAGEIVYEWDRQPDDGVFEGGKLKFTEAGSKQVSFTWTMTRDHVQGVDRWVAISTTPSESATRQQFERIYFVYTCNE
;
A
#
# COMPACT_ATOMS: atom_id res chain seq x y z
N THR A 1 16.41 38.72 -21.91
CA THR A 1 15.03 38.26 -21.61
C THR A 1 15.07 36.77 -21.31
N PRO A 2 14.69 36.32 -20.11
CA PRO A 2 14.56 34.89 -19.84
C PRO A 2 13.28 34.36 -20.49
N GLU A 3 13.40 33.29 -21.26
CA GLU A 3 12.28 32.59 -21.84
C GLU A 3 11.40 31.99 -20.76
N ALA A 4 10.11 32.24 -20.86
CA ALA A 4 9.08 31.71 -19.99
C ALA A 4 9.04 30.20 -20.09
N GLY A 5 9.07 29.55 -18.92
CA GLY A 5 8.97 28.08 -18.79
C GLY A 5 7.72 27.54 -19.47
N GLY A 6 7.92 26.67 -20.43
CA GLY A 6 6.86 25.98 -21.13
C GLY A 6 6.09 25.10 -20.15
N ASN A 7 4.82 25.41 -19.96
CA ASN A 7 3.86 24.56 -19.28
C ASN A 7 3.65 23.30 -20.14
N SER A 8 4.40 22.24 -19.87
CA SER A 8 4.23 20.97 -20.57
C SER A 8 2.91 20.35 -20.12
N THR A 9 1.83 20.71 -20.80
CA THR A 9 0.57 19.96 -20.72
C THR A 9 0.82 18.59 -21.36
N TYR A 10 1.03 17.59 -20.52
CA TYR A 10 1.07 16.21 -21.01
C TYR A 10 -0.33 15.87 -21.57
N GLU A 11 -0.46 15.90 -22.89
CA GLU A 11 -1.63 15.35 -23.57
C GLU A 11 -1.58 13.82 -23.44
N TYR A 12 -2.37 13.29 -22.51
CA TYR A 12 -2.59 11.85 -22.45
C TYR A 12 -3.34 11.41 -23.72
N LYS A 13 -2.70 10.60 -24.53
CA LYS A 13 -3.34 10.02 -25.71
C LYS A 13 -4.54 9.17 -25.26
N PRO A 14 -5.73 9.35 -25.85
CA PRO A 14 -6.86 8.48 -25.56
C PRO A 14 -6.46 7.00 -25.67
N GLY A 15 -6.79 6.21 -24.64
CA GLY A 15 -6.53 4.77 -24.62
C GLY A 15 -5.12 4.33 -24.20
N CYS A 16 -4.25 5.23 -23.71
CA CYS A 16 -2.94 4.81 -23.20
C CYS A 16 -2.91 4.51 -21.69
N VAL A 17 -3.95 4.93 -20.96
CA VAL A 17 -4.05 4.74 -19.50
C VAL A 17 -5.02 3.59 -19.20
N TYR A 18 -4.48 2.47 -18.73
CA TYR A 18 -5.25 1.31 -18.32
C TYR A 18 -4.73 0.79 -16.99
N ALA A 19 -5.65 0.48 -16.08
CA ALA A 19 -5.35 -0.15 -14.80
C ALA A 19 -5.98 -1.54 -14.75
N THR A 20 -5.25 -2.50 -14.20
CA THR A 20 -5.78 -3.84 -13.90
C THR A 20 -5.74 -4.03 -12.39
N PHE A 21 -6.85 -4.47 -11.81
CA PHE A 21 -6.91 -4.90 -10.41
C PHE A 21 -6.04 -6.15 -10.22
N VAL A 22 -5.26 -6.16 -9.14
CA VAL A 22 -4.41 -7.30 -8.77
C VAL A 22 -4.93 -7.95 -7.51
N ALA A 23 -5.15 -7.17 -6.44
CA ALA A 23 -5.58 -7.71 -5.15
C ALA A 23 -6.16 -6.62 -4.22
N ASP A 24 -6.99 -7.06 -3.29
CA ASP A 24 -7.26 -6.36 -2.05
C ASP A 24 -6.11 -6.63 -1.07
N VAL A 25 -5.31 -5.61 -0.78
CA VAL A 25 -4.19 -5.72 0.16
C VAL A 25 -4.69 -5.66 1.59
N THR A 26 -5.68 -4.76 1.83
CA THR A 26 -6.35 -4.63 3.12
C THR A 26 -7.86 -4.69 2.93
N VAL A 27 -8.59 -4.93 4.01
CA VAL A 27 -10.07 -4.88 4.03
C VAL A 27 -10.67 -5.75 2.92
N PRO A 28 -10.58 -7.08 3.03
CA PRO A 28 -11.26 -7.98 2.10
C PRO A 28 -12.78 -7.75 2.15
N ASP A 29 -13.47 -8.08 1.05
CA ASP A 29 -14.90 -7.94 0.95
C ASP A 29 -15.66 -8.63 2.09
N GLY A 30 -16.63 -7.91 2.67
CA GLY A 30 -17.41 -8.40 3.81
C GLY A 30 -16.70 -8.30 5.16
N MET A 31 -15.54 -7.66 5.24
CA MET A 31 -14.86 -7.43 6.52
C MET A 31 -15.79 -6.69 7.50
N ILE A 32 -15.86 -7.20 8.74
CA ILE A 32 -16.59 -6.53 9.81
C ILE A 32 -15.73 -5.40 10.37
N VAL A 33 -16.30 -4.20 10.42
CA VAL A 33 -15.70 -3.00 11.02
C VAL A 33 -16.63 -2.46 12.11
N ALA A 34 -16.05 -1.92 13.18
CA ALA A 34 -16.85 -1.33 14.24
C ALA A 34 -17.52 -0.02 13.77
N PRO A 35 -18.73 0.32 14.28
CA PRO A 35 -19.36 1.61 14.02
C PRO A 35 -18.42 2.78 14.32
N GLY A 36 -18.28 3.73 13.39
CA GLY A 36 -17.43 4.91 13.52
C GLY A 36 -15.91 4.63 13.45
N ALA A 37 -15.47 3.38 13.24
CA ALA A 37 -14.07 3.06 13.14
C ALA A 37 -13.45 3.61 11.85
N THR A 38 -12.25 4.17 11.96
CA THR A 38 -11.44 4.55 10.80
C THR A 38 -10.62 3.36 10.36
N PHE A 39 -10.58 3.10 9.06
CA PHE A 39 -9.82 2.03 8.45
C PHE A 39 -9.22 2.46 7.11
N THR A 40 -8.16 1.79 6.68
CA THR A 40 -7.51 2.06 5.39
C THR A 40 -7.76 0.90 4.43
N LYS A 41 -8.43 1.18 3.33
CA LYS A 41 -8.52 0.26 2.20
C LYS A 41 -7.36 0.49 1.27
N THR A 42 -6.66 -0.58 0.94
CA THR A 42 -5.56 -0.59 -0.02
C THR A 42 -5.82 -1.62 -1.10
N TRP A 43 -5.77 -1.19 -2.35
CA TRP A 43 -5.77 -2.07 -3.51
C TRP A 43 -4.39 -2.10 -4.14
N ARG A 44 -4.01 -3.25 -4.65
CA ARG A 44 -2.90 -3.39 -5.57
C ARG A 44 -3.43 -3.33 -6.99
N ILE A 45 -2.91 -2.38 -7.77
CA ILE A 45 -3.26 -2.22 -9.17
C ILE A 45 -1.99 -2.24 -10.02
N LYS A 46 -2.14 -2.70 -11.27
CA LYS A 46 -1.06 -2.74 -12.25
C LYS A 46 -1.34 -1.74 -13.36
N ASN A 47 -0.32 -1.00 -13.76
CA ASN A 47 -0.37 -0.19 -14.96
C ASN A 47 -0.28 -1.12 -16.19
N SER A 48 -1.42 -1.44 -16.76
CA SER A 48 -1.52 -2.26 -17.99
C SER A 48 -1.59 -1.44 -19.27
N GLY A 49 -1.48 -0.11 -19.14
CA GLY A 49 -1.41 0.82 -20.27
C GLY A 49 -0.01 1.04 -20.80
N SER A 50 0.13 1.97 -21.74
CA SER A 50 1.40 2.38 -22.34
C SER A 50 1.89 3.75 -21.85
N CYS A 51 1.08 4.49 -21.08
CA CYS A 51 1.45 5.76 -20.45
C CYS A 51 1.84 5.55 -18.99
N LYS A 52 2.87 6.29 -18.52
CA LYS A 52 3.19 6.33 -17.09
C LYS A 52 2.08 7.06 -16.32
N TRP A 53 1.85 6.65 -15.10
CA TRP A 53 1.06 7.41 -14.12
C TRP A 53 2.03 8.12 -13.18
N ASP A 54 1.82 9.37 -12.91
CA ASP A 54 2.59 10.14 -11.95
C ASP A 54 1.70 10.56 -10.75
N PRO A 55 2.23 11.20 -9.69
CA PRO A 55 1.45 11.58 -8.52
C PRO A 55 0.33 12.60 -8.75
N SER A 56 0.17 13.11 -9.98
CA SER A 56 -1.00 13.91 -10.36
C SER A 56 -2.25 13.06 -10.63
N PHE A 57 -2.07 11.74 -10.83
CA PHE A 57 -3.17 10.78 -10.81
C PHE A 57 -3.64 10.56 -9.38
N ALA A 58 -4.92 10.31 -9.21
CA ALA A 58 -5.50 10.10 -7.89
C ALA A 58 -6.57 9.00 -7.92
N MET A 59 -6.69 8.29 -6.80
CA MET A 59 -7.85 7.47 -6.52
C MET A 59 -8.99 8.39 -6.10
N VAL A 60 -10.12 8.37 -6.82
CA VAL A 60 -11.27 9.24 -6.57
C VAL A 60 -12.51 8.42 -6.24
N PHE A 61 -13.30 8.93 -5.30
CA PHE A 61 -14.63 8.39 -5.01
C PHE A 61 -15.53 8.53 -6.23
N PHE A 62 -16.20 7.46 -6.60
CA PHE A 62 -17.09 7.43 -7.77
C PHE A 62 -18.56 7.29 -7.40
N SER A 63 -18.92 6.31 -6.58
CA SER A 63 -20.32 6.06 -6.20
C SER A 63 -20.45 5.22 -4.92
N GLY A 64 -21.67 5.07 -4.45
CA GLY A 64 -22.02 4.28 -3.27
C GLY A 64 -21.95 5.06 -1.96
N ASP A 65 -21.68 4.38 -0.86
CA ASP A 65 -21.61 4.98 0.47
C ASP A 65 -20.33 5.79 0.64
N LYS A 66 -20.47 7.10 0.84
CA LYS A 66 -19.33 7.97 1.06
C LYS A 66 -18.81 7.82 2.49
N MET A 67 -17.85 6.94 2.66
CA MET A 67 -17.23 6.66 3.95
C MET A 67 -15.96 7.51 4.20
N SER A 68 -15.77 8.63 3.51
CA SER A 68 -14.63 9.53 3.68
C SER A 68 -15.02 10.98 3.39
N GLU A 69 -14.50 11.93 4.15
CA GLU A 69 -14.57 13.35 3.81
C GLU A 69 -13.68 13.68 2.61
N GLN A 70 -12.53 13.06 2.54
CA GLN A 70 -11.63 13.17 1.41
C GLN A 70 -12.09 12.25 0.27
N THR A 71 -12.27 12.83 -0.92
CA THR A 71 -12.77 12.12 -2.11
C THR A 71 -11.72 11.88 -3.18
N SER A 72 -10.48 12.30 -2.93
CA SER A 72 -9.36 12.17 -3.87
C SER A 72 -8.05 11.92 -3.11
N PHE A 73 -7.35 10.85 -3.48
CA PHE A 73 -6.07 10.43 -2.87
C PHE A 73 -5.03 10.28 -3.99
N PRO A 74 -3.97 11.11 -4.02
CA PRO A 74 -2.95 11.04 -5.06
C PRO A 74 -2.18 9.71 -5.01
N LEU A 75 -1.65 9.29 -6.17
CA LEU A 75 -0.76 8.13 -6.21
C LEU A 75 0.50 8.40 -5.38
N PRO A 76 1.02 7.38 -4.69
CA PRO A 76 2.19 7.55 -3.81
C PRO A 76 3.50 7.73 -4.60
N ARG A 77 3.53 7.34 -5.86
CA ARG A 77 4.72 7.41 -6.72
C ARG A 77 4.37 7.34 -8.20
N THR A 78 5.35 7.58 -9.05
CA THR A 78 5.23 7.29 -10.49
C THR A 78 5.17 5.79 -10.73
N VAL A 79 4.28 5.36 -11.65
CA VAL A 79 4.05 3.96 -12.01
C VAL A 79 4.21 3.80 -13.52
N TYR A 80 5.28 3.15 -13.95
CA TYR A 80 5.55 2.91 -15.36
C TYR A 80 4.71 1.74 -15.90
N PRO A 81 4.52 1.63 -17.23
CA PRO A 81 3.88 0.48 -17.86
C PRO A 81 4.42 -0.85 -17.33
N GLY A 82 3.51 -1.76 -16.96
CA GLY A 82 3.83 -3.07 -16.42
C GLY A 82 4.08 -3.12 -14.90
N GLN A 83 4.29 -1.99 -14.25
CA GLN A 83 4.52 -1.94 -12.78
C GLN A 83 3.21 -1.99 -12.00
N GLU A 84 3.32 -2.46 -10.75
CA GLU A 84 2.24 -2.47 -9.75
C GLU A 84 2.45 -1.36 -8.73
N VAL A 85 1.35 -0.90 -8.15
CA VAL A 85 1.34 0.06 -7.05
C VAL A 85 0.22 -0.26 -6.07
N ASP A 86 0.48 -0.07 -4.79
CA ASP A 86 -0.54 -0.10 -3.74
C ASP A 86 -1.11 1.31 -3.60
N VAL A 87 -2.44 1.42 -3.71
CA VAL A 87 -3.18 2.69 -3.59
C VAL A 87 -4.13 2.59 -2.42
N SER A 88 -4.11 3.58 -1.56
CA SER A 88 -4.81 3.56 -0.28
C SER A 88 -5.79 4.71 -0.17
N VAL A 89 -6.95 4.45 0.44
CA VAL A 89 -7.94 5.44 0.84
C VAL A 89 -8.27 5.26 2.32
N VAL A 90 -8.41 6.37 3.03
CA VAL A 90 -8.80 6.36 4.44
C VAL A 90 -10.31 6.54 4.53
N LEU A 91 -10.97 5.62 5.21
CA LEU A 91 -12.42 5.53 5.34
C LEU A 91 -12.84 5.52 6.80
N THR A 92 -14.03 6.02 7.08
CA THR A 92 -14.67 5.95 8.38
C THR A 92 -16.00 5.21 8.25
N ALA A 93 -16.16 4.13 8.99
CA ALA A 93 -17.37 3.34 8.99
C ALA A 93 -18.57 4.18 9.49
N PRO A 94 -19.76 4.07 8.86
CA PRO A 94 -20.97 4.66 9.40
C PRO A 94 -21.25 4.20 10.83
N LEU A 95 -22.03 5.01 11.57
CA LEU A 95 -22.42 4.66 12.95
C LEU A 95 -23.52 3.60 13.01
N ALA A 96 -24.33 3.48 11.97
CA ALA A 96 -25.40 2.48 11.91
C ALA A 96 -24.85 1.12 11.47
N ASN A 97 -25.31 0.06 12.12
CA ASN A 97 -25.02 -1.31 11.67
C ASN A 97 -25.64 -1.53 10.29
N GLY A 98 -24.92 -2.25 9.43
CA GLY A 98 -25.38 -2.53 8.07
C GLY A 98 -24.25 -2.90 7.12
N LYS A 99 -24.62 -3.18 5.88
CA LYS A 99 -23.66 -3.43 4.80
C LYS A 99 -23.50 -2.14 4.00
N TYR A 100 -22.25 -1.78 3.77
CA TYR A 100 -21.88 -0.56 3.07
C TYR A 100 -20.92 -0.87 1.92
N ALA A 101 -21.11 -0.16 0.83
CA ALA A 101 -20.29 -0.31 -0.37
C ALA A 101 -19.95 1.04 -0.98
N SER A 102 -18.67 1.21 -1.36
CA SER A 102 -18.25 2.37 -2.14
C SER A 102 -17.40 1.94 -3.32
N GLU A 103 -17.46 2.73 -4.37
CA GLU A 103 -16.72 2.54 -5.62
C GLU A 103 -15.73 3.66 -5.83
N TRP A 104 -14.54 3.28 -6.27
CA TRP A 104 -13.41 4.18 -6.47
C TRP A 104 -12.81 3.96 -7.84
N ARG A 105 -12.21 5.01 -8.41
CA ARG A 105 -11.56 4.98 -9.73
C ARG A 105 -10.23 5.72 -9.71
N LEU A 106 -9.30 5.27 -10.53
CA LEU A 106 -8.10 6.04 -10.83
C LEU A 106 -8.48 7.19 -11.80
N ALA A 107 -8.31 8.43 -11.37
CA ALA A 107 -8.60 9.61 -12.17
C ALA A 107 -7.33 10.22 -12.77
N LEU A 108 -7.46 10.77 -13.97
CA LEU A 108 -6.42 11.55 -14.63
C LEU A 108 -6.35 12.99 -14.06
N PRO A 109 -5.21 13.67 -14.20
CA PRO A 109 -5.00 15.04 -13.70
C PRO A 109 -5.97 16.10 -14.27
N VAL A 110 -6.52 15.85 -15.45
CA VAL A 110 -7.39 16.78 -16.18
C VAL A 110 -8.89 16.58 -15.92
N GLY A 111 -9.25 16.01 -14.80
CA GLY A 111 -10.62 16.10 -14.26
C GLY A 111 -11.68 15.32 -14.99
N THR A 112 -11.35 14.31 -15.79
CA THR A 112 -12.33 13.49 -16.50
C THR A 112 -12.12 12.00 -16.28
N ALA A 113 -13.25 11.35 -16.09
CA ALA A 113 -13.51 9.92 -16.16
C ALA A 113 -12.38 9.02 -15.62
N GLY A 114 -12.62 8.46 -14.45
CA GLY A 114 -11.74 7.45 -13.89
C GLY A 114 -11.43 6.35 -14.90
N VAL A 115 -10.15 6.00 -14.98
CA VAL A 115 -9.71 4.80 -15.66
C VAL A 115 -9.81 3.68 -14.64
N GLY A 116 -10.90 2.94 -14.73
CA GLY A 116 -10.96 1.60 -14.17
C GLY A 116 -10.65 0.62 -15.28
N PRO A 117 -10.37 -0.65 -14.99
CA PRO A 117 -10.59 -1.71 -15.96
C PRO A 117 -12.01 -1.53 -16.51
N ALA A 118 -12.22 -1.76 -17.77
CA ALA A 118 -13.45 -1.44 -18.50
C ALA A 118 -14.75 -1.92 -17.81
N ASP A 119 -14.64 -2.84 -16.86
CA ASP A 119 -15.74 -3.49 -16.17
C ASP A 119 -15.63 -3.50 -14.63
N ASN A 120 -14.57 -2.95 -14.00
CA ASN A 120 -14.35 -3.08 -12.57
C ASN A 120 -13.90 -1.78 -11.91
N ASN A 121 -14.84 -1.09 -11.27
CA ASN A 121 -14.50 -0.13 -10.24
C ASN A 121 -13.77 -0.85 -9.10
N LEU A 122 -12.83 -0.17 -8.46
CA LEU A 122 -12.26 -0.65 -7.22
C LEU A 122 -13.32 -0.48 -6.13
N THR A 123 -13.68 -1.57 -5.47
CA THR A 123 -14.80 -1.58 -4.51
C THR A 123 -14.31 -1.76 -3.08
N VAL A 124 -15.09 -1.21 -2.17
CA VAL A 124 -15.00 -1.51 -0.74
C VAL A 124 -16.35 -2.06 -0.32
N HIS A 125 -16.38 -3.28 0.19
CA HIS A 125 -17.56 -3.87 0.80
C HIS A 125 -17.26 -4.19 2.26
N VAL A 126 -17.95 -3.54 3.18
CA VAL A 126 -17.80 -3.78 4.63
C VAL A 126 -19.15 -4.02 5.28
N GLU A 127 -19.12 -4.78 6.36
CA GLU A 127 -20.26 -4.90 7.27
C GLU A 127 -19.94 -4.11 8.54
N VAL A 128 -20.75 -3.10 8.83
CA VAL A 128 -20.64 -2.35 10.09
C VAL A 128 -21.45 -3.08 11.14
N ALA A 129 -20.76 -3.62 12.12
CA ALA A 129 -21.35 -4.30 13.26
C ALA A 129 -20.43 -4.22 14.46
N ASN A 130 -20.97 -4.33 15.66
CA ASN A 130 -20.15 -4.55 16.83
C ASN A 130 -19.47 -5.92 16.67
N LYS A 131 -18.17 -5.90 16.36
CA LYS A 131 -17.40 -7.14 16.26
C LYS A 131 -17.46 -7.83 17.63
N PRO A 132 -17.83 -9.12 17.71
CA PRO A 132 -17.63 -9.86 18.95
C PRO A 132 -16.18 -9.70 19.38
N GLU A 133 -15.95 -9.32 20.63
CA GLU A 133 -14.63 -8.93 21.18
C GLU A 133 -13.55 -10.03 21.20
N THR A 134 -13.74 -11.13 20.48
CA THR A 134 -13.04 -12.38 20.77
C THR A 134 -12.02 -12.85 19.73
N ALA A 135 -11.93 -12.25 18.55
CA ALA A 135 -10.92 -12.70 17.60
C ALA A 135 -9.67 -11.80 17.63
N PHE A 136 -8.56 -12.36 18.08
CA PHE A 136 -7.25 -11.74 17.98
C PHE A 136 -6.89 -11.46 16.53
N ALA A 137 -6.50 -10.23 16.20
CA ALA A 137 -6.15 -9.83 14.85
C ALA A 137 -5.12 -8.70 14.84
N VAL A 138 -4.31 -8.66 13.80
CA VAL A 138 -3.51 -7.49 13.45
C VAL A 138 -4.45 -6.43 12.83
N THR A 139 -4.48 -5.25 13.43
CA THR A 139 -5.37 -4.15 13.00
C THR A 139 -4.68 -3.16 12.09
N SER A 140 -3.36 -3.00 12.22
CA SER A 140 -2.57 -2.17 11.33
C SER A 140 -1.10 -2.54 11.32
N VAL A 141 -0.43 -2.20 10.20
CA VAL A 141 1.02 -2.15 10.07
C VAL A 141 1.38 -0.77 9.53
N VAL A 142 2.17 -0.02 10.29
CA VAL A 142 2.62 1.32 9.91
C VAL A 142 4.12 1.29 9.75
N TYR A 143 4.61 1.69 8.58
CA TYR A 143 6.05 1.73 8.30
C TYR A 143 6.65 3.07 8.69
N GLY A 144 7.86 3.01 9.24
CA GLY A 144 8.70 4.18 9.43
C GLY A 144 9.45 4.57 8.15
N PRO A 145 10.17 5.69 8.18
CA PRO A 145 11.00 6.10 7.05
C PRO A 145 12.08 5.05 6.76
N VAL A 146 12.37 4.83 5.49
CA VAL A 146 13.49 3.97 5.07
C VAL A 146 14.80 4.72 5.36
N VAL A 147 15.66 4.10 6.15
CA VAL A 147 16.97 4.68 6.50
C VAL A 147 18.05 4.02 5.66
N ARG A 148 18.75 4.82 4.84
CA ARG A 148 19.87 4.38 4.00
C ARG A 148 21.20 4.77 4.62
N ASN A 149 22.18 3.85 4.59
CA ASN A 149 23.55 4.12 5.03
C ASN A 149 24.57 3.51 4.02
N PRO A 150 25.51 4.30 3.45
CA PRO A 150 25.62 5.76 3.56
C PRO A 150 24.41 6.48 2.93
N GLN A 151 24.09 7.68 3.37
CA GLN A 151 22.95 8.44 2.86
C GLN A 151 23.03 8.74 1.36
N LYS A 152 24.26 8.90 0.84
CA LYS A 152 24.54 9.09 -0.59
C LYS A 152 25.70 8.20 -1.01
N GLY A 153 25.70 7.82 -2.28
CA GLY A 153 26.70 6.93 -2.84
C GLY A 153 26.70 5.53 -2.22
N CYS A 154 27.78 4.80 -2.33
CA CYS A 154 27.96 3.48 -1.74
C CYS A 154 29.33 3.38 -1.09
N SER A 155 29.41 2.66 0.02
CA SER A 155 30.67 2.17 0.58
C SER A 155 31.25 1.05 -0.30
N ASP A 156 32.44 0.54 0.04
CA ASP A 156 33.04 -0.63 -0.61
C ASP A 156 32.14 -1.88 -0.50
N LYS A 157 31.34 -1.94 0.54
CA LYS A 157 30.36 -3.02 0.79
C LYS A 157 28.97 -2.76 0.20
N GLY A 158 28.78 -1.62 -0.52
CA GLY A 158 27.47 -1.20 -1.03
C GLY A 158 26.74 -0.24 -0.09
N ALA A 159 25.44 -0.38 0.04
CA ALA A 159 24.61 0.40 0.95
C ALA A 159 23.65 -0.51 1.72
N THR A 160 23.33 -0.12 2.96
CA THR A 160 22.30 -0.78 3.77
C THR A 160 21.03 0.04 3.81
N TYR A 161 19.90 -0.63 3.80
CA TYR A 161 18.57 -0.04 3.96
C TYR A 161 17.94 -0.65 5.20
N THR A 162 17.60 0.18 6.18
CA THR A 162 16.90 -0.26 7.38
C THR A 162 15.44 0.13 7.27
N PHE A 163 14.57 -0.85 7.41
CA PHE A 163 13.13 -0.75 7.40
C PHE A 163 12.61 -0.98 8.81
N THR A 164 11.63 -0.20 9.22
CA THR A 164 10.94 -0.36 10.50
C THR A 164 9.44 -0.46 10.26
N ALA A 165 8.75 -1.27 11.03
CA ALA A 165 7.31 -1.36 11.00
C ALA A 165 6.75 -1.46 12.42
N THR A 166 5.64 -0.78 12.68
CA THR A 166 4.86 -0.89 13.89
C THR A 166 3.63 -1.74 13.60
N ILE A 167 3.54 -2.89 14.23
CA ILE A 167 2.44 -3.85 14.10
C ILE A 167 1.52 -3.65 15.30
N THR A 168 0.23 -3.37 15.05
CA THR A 168 -0.80 -3.15 16.08
C THR A 168 -1.81 -4.28 16.06
N VAL A 169 -2.23 -4.72 17.24
CA VAL A 169 -3.22 -5.79 17.44
C VAL A 169 -4.36 -5.33 18.35
N ASN A 170 -5.50 -5.99 18.26
CA ASN A 170 -6.74 -5.67 19.01
C ASN A 170 -6.87 -6.41 20.36
N GLY A 171 -5.92 -7.24 20.74
CA GLY A 171 -6.03 -8.03 21.97
C GLY A 171 -4.81 -8.87 22.28
N ALA A 172 -4.92 -9.75 23.27
CA ALA A 172 -3.91 -10.72 23.60
C ALA A 172 -3.83 -11.82 22.54
N GLY A 173 -2.61 -12.24 22.20
CA GLY A 173 -2.37 -13.31 21.21
C GLY A 173 -0.92 -13.33 20.74
N GLU A 174 -0.63 -14.20 19.79
CA GLU A 174 0.68 -14.35 19.17
C GLU A 174 0.55 -14.28 17.65
N ILE A 175 1.50 -13.60 17.01
CA ILE A 175 1.66 -13.57 15.56
C ILE A 175 3.06 -14.03 15.18
N VAL A 176 3.16 -14.71 14.04
CA VAL A 176 4.39 -14.80 13.26
C VAL A 176 4.39 -13.63 12.28
N TYR A 177 5.50 -12.91 12.18
CA TYR A 177 5.69 -11.87 11.15
C TYR A 177 6.89 -12.20 10.29
N GLU A 178 6.84 -11.78 9.02
CA GLU A 178 7.89 -11.97 8.04
C GLU A 178 8.05 -10.69 7.21
N TRP A 179 9.31 -10.38 6.84
CA TRP A 179 9.62 -9.35 5.87
C TRP A 179 9.73 -9.98 4.48
N ASP A 180 8.71 -9.77 3.67
CA ASP A 180 8.75 -10.13 2.25
C ASP A 180 9.52 -9.08 1.46
N ARG A 181 10.19 -9.49 0.40
CA ARG A 181 10.98 -8.57 -0.44
C ARG A 181 11.08 -9.01 -1.89
N GLN A 182 11.46 -8.09 -2.77
CA GLN A 182 11.75 -8.37 -4.17
C GLN A 182 13.10 -7.73 -4.58
N PRO A 183 14.04 -8.49 -5.18
CA PRO A 183 13.90 -9.92 -5.46
C PRO A 183 13.84 -10.75 -4.18
N ASP A 184 13.11 -11.86 -4.26
CA ASP A 184 13.11 -12.88 -3.23
C ASP A 184 14.43 -13.64 -3.35
N ASP A 185 15.25 -13.57 -2.31
CA ASP A 185 16.55 -14.25 -2.24
C ASP A 185 16.50 -15.48 -1.32
N GLY A 186 15.31 -15.88 -0.89
CA GLY A 186 15.07 -17.02 -0.02
C GLY A 186 15.56 -16.83 1.43
N VAL A 187 16.00 -15.62 1.80
CA VAL A 187 16.39 -15.30 3.17
C VAL A 187 15.17 -14.85 3.94
N PHE A 188 14.82 -15.61 4.97
CA PHE A 188 13.73 -15.30 5.88
C PHE A 188 14.20 -14.33 6.96
N GLU A 189 13.55 -13.19 7.04
CA GLU A 189 13.69 -12.24 8.14
C GLU A 189 12.33 -12.09 8.80
N GLY A 190 12.21 -12.53 10.04
CA GLY A 190 10.93 -12.53 10.74
C GLY A 190 11.05 -13.03 12.16
N GLY A 191 9.92 -13.24 12.79
CA GLY A 191 9.88 -13.73 14.16
C GLY A 191 8.46 -13.86 14.71
N LYS A 192 8.39 -14.08 16.02
CA LYS A 192 7.14 -14.14 16.76
C LYS A 192 6.99 -12.93 17.65
N LEU A 193 5.78 -12.39 17.70
CA LEU A 193 5.39 -11.34 18.64
C LEU A 193 4.23 -11.84 19.49
N LYS A 194 4.43 -11.82 20.79
CA LYS A 194 3.38 -12.14 21.77
C LYS A 194 2.85 -10.84 22.36
N PHE A 195 1.54 -10.69 22.40
CA PHE A 195 0.82 -9.58 23.02
C PHE A 195 0.00 -10.10 24.19
N THR A 196 0.03 -9.40 25.30
CA THR A 196 -0.77 -9.70 26.51
C THR A 196 -2.09 -8.93 26.54
N GLU A 197 -2.19 -7.91 25.69
CA GLU A 197 -3.36 -7.04 25.52
C GLU A 197 -3.30 -6.37 24.14
N ALA A 198 -4.30 -5.59 23.79
CA ALA A 198 -4.27 -4.74 22.60
C ALA A 198 -3.09 -3.76 22.69
N GLY A 199 -2.38 -3.57 21.58
CA GLY A 199 -1.22 -2.69 21.59
C GLY A 199 -0.36 -2.86 20.34
N SER A 200 0.81 -2.19 20.37
CA SER A 200 1.71 -2.12 19.23
C SER A 200 3.12 -2.57 19.61
N LYS A 201 3.78 -3.23 18.65
CA LYS A 201 5.22 -3.55 18.73
C LYS A 201 5.92 -3.17 17.46
N GLN A 202 7.15 -2.65 17.61
CA GLN A 202 7.99 -2.30 16.47
C GLN A 202 8.92 -3.45 16.12
N VAL A 203 9.09 -3.68 14.84
CA VAL A 203 10.06 -4.62 14.25
C VAL A 203 10.92 -3.90 13.24
N SER A 204 12.13 -4.42 13.00
CA SER A 204 13.05 -3.83 12.03
C SER A 204 13.73 -4.93 11.22
N PHE A 205 14.14 -4.55 10.03
CA PHE A 205 14.87 -5.38 9.08
C PHE A 205 15.93 -4.52 8.37
N THR A 206 17.12 -5.07 8.16
CA THR A 206 18.19 -4.38 7.43
C THR A 206 18.61 -5.19 6.23
N TRP A 207 18.48 -4.60 5.05
CA TRP A 207 18.88 -5.21 3.79
C TRP A 207 20.16 -4.57 3.25
N THR A 208 21.21 -5.38 3.06
CA THR A 208 22.48 -4.92 2.48
C THR A 208 22.45 -5.16 0.98
N MET A 209 22.56 -4.09 0.21
CA MET A 209 22.72 -4.10 -1.24
C MET A 209 24.19 -3.93 -1.59
N THR A 210 24.80 -4.99 -2.12
CA THR A 210 26.20 -4.94 -2.61
C THR A 210 26.24 -4.31 -4.01
N ARG A 211 27.47 -4.00 -4.50
CA ARG A 211 27.65 -3.42 -5.83
C ARG A 211 27.22 -4.34 -6.97
N ASP A 212 27.10 -5.64 -6.72
CA ASP A 212 26.66 -6.64 -7.70
C ASP A 212 25.13 -6.63 -7.91
N HIS A 213 24.40 -5.99 -7.02
CA HIS A 213 22.95 -5.84 -7.21
C HIS A 213 22.64 -4.85 -8.34
N VAL A 214 21.62 -5.19 -9.15
CA VAL A 214 21.16 -4.32 -10.23
C VAL A 214 20.71 -2.98 -9.63
N GLN A 215 21.26 -1.88 -10.16
CA GLN A 215 20.95 -0.52 -9.72
C GLN A 215 19.83 0.10 -10.57
N GLY A 216 19.17 1.11 -10.02
CA GLY A 216 18.15 1.90 -10.74
C GLY A 216 16.84 1.17 -10.99
N VAL A 217 16.61 0.01 -10.35
CA VAL A 217 15.33 -0.71 -10.44
C VAL A 217 14.55 -0.58 -9.15
N ASP A 218 13.23 -0.51 -9.27
CA ASP A 218 12.31 -0.52 -8.14
C ASP A 218 12.39 -1.86 -7.40
N ARG A 219 12.50 -1.77 -6.10
CA ARG A 219 12.43 -2.87 -5.16
C ARG A 219 11.36 -2.60 -4.13
N TRP A 220 10.87 -3.63 -3.49
CA TRP A 220 9.91 -3.46 -2.41
C TRP A 220 10.20 -4.41 -1.24
N VAL A 221 9.73 -3.99 -0.07
CA VAL A 221 9.58 -4.82 1.11
C VAL A 221 8.16 -4.69 1.65
N ALA A 222 7.68 -5.73 2.31
CA ALA A 222 6.38 -5.74 2.98
C ALA A 222 6.44 -6.59 4.24
N ILE A 223 5.57 -6.30 5.21
CA ILE A 223 5.29 -7.22 6.32
C ILE A 223 4.16 -8.16 5.92
N SER A 224 4.37 -9.44 6.20
CA SER A 224 3.29 -10.40 6.29
C SER A 224 3.14 -10.89 7.72
N THR A 225 1.91 -11.16 8.14
CA THR A 225 1.63 -11.71 9.47
C THR A 225 0.71 -12.91 9.36
N THR A 226 0.91 -13.85 10.29
CA THR A 226 0.05 -15.02 10.47
C THR A 226 -0.26 -15.14 11.97
N PRO A 227 -1.50 -14.87 12.40
CA PRO A 227 -1.91 -15.12 13.78
C PRO A 227 -1.78 -16.62 14.11
N SER A 228 -1.30 -16.94 15.29
CA SER A 228 -1.06 -18.36 15.69
C SER A 228 -2.34 -19.22 15.72
N GLU A 229 -3.49 -18.56 15.89
CA GLU A 229 -4.82 -19.22 15.89
C GLU A 229 -5.47 -19.26 14.49
N SER A 230 -4.81 -18.70 13.48
CA SER A 230 -5.30 -18.65 12.09
C SER A 230 -4.21 -19.10 11.15
N ALA A 231 -4.56 -19.99 10.21
CA ALA A 231 -3.62 -20.39 9.15
C ALA A 231 -3.50 -19.35 8.02
N THR A 232 -4.22 -18.24 8.10
CA THR A 232 -4.28 -17.26 7.01
C THR A 232 -3.15 -16.25 7.16
N ARG A 233 -2.21 -16.29 6.22
CA ARG A 233 -1.16 -15.29 6.05
C ARG A 233 -1.74 -14.05 5.36
N GLN A 234 -1.46 -12.87 5.92
CA GLN A 234 -1.85 -11.59 5.36
C GLN A 234 -0.60 -10.76 5.06
N GLN A 235 -0.42 -10.36 3.81
CA GLN A 235 0.60 -9.39 3.42
C GLN A 235 0.02 -7.98 3.49
N PHE A 236 0.79 -7.05 4.05
CA PHE A 236 0.44 -5.63 4.15
C PHE A 236 1.04 -4.82 2.98
N GLU A 237 0.79 -3.52 2.99
CA GLU A 237 1.25 -2.59 1.97
C GLU A 237 2.76 -2.71 1.72
N ARG A 238 3.18 -2.54 0.47
CA ARG A 238 4.60 -2.58 0.07
C ARG A 238 5.24 -1.21 0.22
N ILE A 239 6.46 -1.18 0.76
CA ILE A 239 7.33 -0.01 0.69
C ILE A 239 8.26 -0.19 -0.51
N TYR A 240 8.31 0.82 -1.37
CA TYR A 240 9.17 0.82 -2.55
C TYR A 240 10.43 1.68 -2.32
N PHE A 241 11.54 1.26 -2.87
CA PHE A 241 12.80 2.00 -2.85
C PHE A 241 13.65 1.65 -4.06
N VAL A 242 14.60 2.51 -4.38
CA VAL A 242 15.56 2.29 -5.48
C VAL A 242 16.96 2.24 -4.88
N TYR A 243 17.74 1.23 -5.26
CA TYR A 243 19.15 1.15 -4.93
C TYR A 243 19.99 1.77 -6.04
N THR A 244 20.79 2.77 -5.71
CA THR A 244 21.76 3.39 -6.61
C THR A 244 23.04 3.74 -5.86
N CYS A 245 24.20 3.73 -6.56
CA CYS A 245 25.48 4.16 -6.01
C CYS A 245 25.95 5.50 -6.59
N ASN A 246 25.21 6.08 -7.53
CA ASN A 246 25.62 7.25 -8.32
C ASN A 246 24.89 8.54 -7.92
N GLU A 247 24.67 8.78 -6.64
CA GLU A 247 24.08 10.02 -6.13
C GLU A 247 25.12 10.88 -5.39
#